data_a9d6a298a9a56fd6ebd17b26a3bf6d0a
#
_entry.id   a9d6a298a9a56fd6ebd17b26a3bf6d0a
#
_cell.length_a   1.000
_cell.length_b   1.000
_cell.length_c   1.000
_cell.angle_alpha   90.00
_cell.angle_beta   90.00
_cell.angle_gamma   90.00
#
_symmetry.space_group_name_H-M   'P 1'
#
loop_
_entity.id
_entity.type
_entity.pdbx_description
1 polymer ?
#
loop_
_entity_poly.entity_id
_entity_poly.type
_entity_poly.pdbx_seq_one_letter_code
_entity_poly.pdbx_strand_id
1 'polypeptide(L)'
;MIDRAVVESVFARAMPYERYLATDPSRAGGWQAVSDRTALTESQRGELASFTRRMHVLVVSGIWCGDCVQQGPLLARIAEASPAIDLRWVDRDVEAEFSARLKVCGGGRVPVVVFAAEDFEVCAIAGDRTLARYRGLARRQLGPSCELPWAEIPADESAAVLQEWLNEFERVQWMLRLSPRLRQKHGD
;
A
#
# COMPACT_ATOMS: atom_id res chain seq x y z
N MET A 1 12.90 -15.67 1.91
CA MET A 1 13.10 -14.34 1.28
C MET A 1 12.20 -14.27 0.06
N ILE A 2 11.58 -13.15 -0.21
CA ILE A 2 10.81 -12.94 -1.43
C ILE A 2 11.79 -12.43 -2.46
N ASP A 3 11.90 -13.15 -3.57
CA ASP A 3 12.78 -12.79 -4.67
C ASP A 3 11.99 -12.23 -5.86
N ARG A 4 12.72 -11.65 -6.79
CA ARG A 4 12.21 -11.04 -8.02
C ARG A 4 11.26 -11.97 -8.79
N ALA A 5 11.66 -13.22 -9.04
CA ALA A 5 10.91 -14.13 -9.89
C ALA A 5 9.54 -14.48 -9.28
N VAL A 6 9.49 -14.59 -7.95
CA VAL A 6 8.23 -14.81 -7.22
C VAL A 6 7.32 -13.60 -7.35
N VAL A 7 7.85 -12.38 -7.15
CA VAL A 7 7.04 -11.15 -7.28
C VAL A 7 6.52 -10.98 -8.69
N GLU A 8 7.35 -11.15 -9.71
CA GLU A 8 6.97 -11.07 -11.13
C GLU A 8 5.86 -12.07 -11.47
N SER A 9 6.00 -13.32 -11.03
CA SER A 9 5.01 -14.36 -11.24
C SER A 9 3.66 -14.04 -10.59
N VAL A 10 3.66 -13.55 -9.34
CA VAL A 10 2.42 -13.18 -8.64
C VAL A 10 1.81 -11.92 -9.27
N PHE A 11 2.63 -10.94 -9.63
CA PHE A 11 2.17 -9.71 -10.26
C PHE A 11 1.49 -9.95 -11.61
N ALA A 12 1.96 -10.92 -12.39
CA ALA A 12 1.38 -11.26 -13.69
C ALA A 12 -0.09 -11.75 -13.62
N ARG A 13 -0.50 -12.33 -12.49
CA ARG A 13 -1.88 -12.77 -12.25
C ARG A 13 -2.66 -11.87 -11.28
N ALA A 14 -2.01 -10.83 -10.76
CA ALA A 14 -2.63 -9.84 -9.89
C ALA A 14 -3.63 -8.96 -10.66
N MET A 15 -4.62 -8.46 -9.98
CA MET A 15 -5.76 -7.77 -10.56
C MET A 15 -5.65 -6.24 -10.40
N PRO A 16 -6.16 -5.45 -11.37
CA PRO A 16 -6.48 -4.04 -11.15
C PRO A 16 -7.52 -3.88 -10.04
N TYR A 17 -7.61 -2.69 -9.46
CA TYR A 17 -8.47 -2.40 -8.31
C TYR A 17 -9.94 -2.77 -8.52
N GLU A 18 -10.53 -2.32 -9.63
CA GLU A 18 -11.95 -2.56 -9.93
C GLU A 18 -12.26 -4.05 -10.09
N ARG A 19 -11.33 -4.79 -10.73
CA ARG A 19 -11.47 -6.24 -10.88
C ARG A 19 -11.33 -6.96 -9.54
N TYR A 20 -10.46 -6.48 -8.67
CA TYR A 20 -10.34 -7.01 -7.31
C TYR A 20 -11.63 -6.80 -6.51
N LEU A 21 -12.23 -5.60 -6.55
CA LEU A 21 -13.52 -5.35 -5.89
C LEU A 21 -14.67 -6.18 -6.47
N ALA A 22 -14.63 -6.49 -7.74
CA ALA A 22 -15.62 -7.33 -8.40
C ALA A 22 -15.57 -8.80 -7.99
N THR A 23 -14.53 -9.24 -7.27
CA THR A 23 -14.45 -10.63 -6.75
C THR A 23 -15.49 -10.91 -5.65
N ASP A 24 -15.91 -9.87 -4.90
CA ASP A 24 -17.02 -9.95 -3.95
C ASP A 24 -17.79 -8.61 -3.91
N PRO A 25 -18.78 -8.44 -4.81
CA PRO A 25 -19.57 -7.21 -4.86
C PRO A 25 -20.32 -6.89 -3.56
N SER A 26 -20.63 -7.90 -2.74
CA SER A 26 -21.35 -7.70 -1.48
C SER A 26 -20.53 -6.92 -0.45
N ARG A 27 -19.20 -6.93 -0.59
CA ARG A 27 -18.25 -6.23 0.29
C ARG A 27 -17.72 -4.93 -0.30
N ALA A 28 -17.94 -4.67 -1.59
CA ALA A 28 -17.41 -3.51 -2.29
C ALA A 28 -17.93 -2.16 -1.72
N GLY A 29 -19.14 -2.14 -1.13
CA GLY A 29 -19.74 -0.91 -0.61
C GLY A 29 -18.90 -0.19 0.45
N GLY A 30 -18.24 -0.92 1.35
CA GLY A 30 -17.34 -0.34 2.35
C GLY A 30 -16.10 0.32 1.73
N TRP A 31 -15.52 -0.32 0.71
CA TRP A 31 -14.38 0.19 -0.06
C TRP A 31 -14.77 1.46 -0.82
N GLN A 32 -15.96 1.45 -1.47
CA GLN A 32 -16.46 2.62 -2.20
C GLN A 32 -16.70 3.81 -1.27
N ALA A 33 -17.30 3.59 -0.09
CA ALA A 33 -17.53 4.65 0.88
C ALA A 33 -16.24 5.31 1.40
N VAL A 34 -15.12 4.58 1.46
CA VAL A 34 -13.81 5.16 1.76
C VAL A 34 -13.25 5.89 0.55
N SER A 35 -13.33 5.29 -0.65
CA SER A 35 -12.89 5.90 -1.90
C SER A 35 -13.54 7.28 -2.14
N ASP A 36 -14.86 7.38 -1.94
CA ASP A 36 -15.65 8.61 -2.16
C ASP A 36 -15.21 9.77 -1.25
N ARG A 37 -14.66 9.45 -0.08
CA ARG A 37 -14.16 10.45 0.88
C ARG A 37 -12.67 10.74 0.72
N THR A 38 -11.96 9.96 -0.09
CA THR A 38 -10.52 10.08 -0.28
C THR A 38 -10.21 11.07 -1.38
N ALA A 39 -9.60 12.19 -1.03
CA ALA A 39 -9.14 13.20 -1.98
C ALA A 39 -7.66 13.53 -1.73
N LEU A 40 -6.89 13.56 -2.81
CA LEU A 40 -5.53 14.09 -2.78
C LEU A 40 -5.57 15.62 -2.83
N THR A 41 -4.72 16.27 -2.05
CA THR A 41 -4.48 17.71 -2.18
C THR A 41 -3.77 18.01 -3.50
N GLU A 42 -3.74 19.29 -3.90
CA GLU A 42 -3.00 19.72 -5.09
C GLU A 42 -1.49 19.42 -4.96
N SER A 43 -0.92 19.67 -3.79
CA SER A 43 0.48 19.34 -3.48
C SER A 43 0.77 17.86 -3.65
N GLN A 44 -0.06 16.98 -3.11
CA GLN A 44 0.10 15.52 -3.23
C GLN A 44 -0.02 15.05 -4.69
N ARG A 45 -0.95 15.61 -5.46
CA ARG A 45 -1.05 15.32 -6.90
C ARG A 45 0.17 15.77 -7.67
N GLY A 46 0.68 16.97 -7.37
CA GLY A 46 1.90 17.50 -7.99
C GLY A 46 3.13 16.63 -7.70
N GLU A 47 3.25 16.17 -6.45
CA GLU A 47 4.32 15.24 -6.04
C GLU A 47 4.24 13.93 -6.83
N LEU A 48 3.08 13.26 -6.84
CA LEU A 48 2.87 11.99 -7.52
C LEU A 48 3.07 12.10 -9.05
N ALA A 49 2.65 13.22 -9.65
CA ALA A 49 2.88 13.50 -11.07
C ALA A 49 4.37 13.68 -11.42
N SER A 50 5.22 14.01 -10.44
CA SER A 50 6.66 14.15 -10.60
C SER A 50 7.43 12.83 -10.61
N PHE A 51 6.79 11.71 -10.29
CA PHE A 51 7.42 10.39 -10.26
C PHE A 51 7.84 9.97 -11.69
N THR A 52 9.10 9.56 -11.84
CA THR A 52 9.68 9.25 -13.15
C THR A 52 10.10 7.79 -13.30
N ARG A 53 10.41 7.12 -12.21
CA ARG A 53 10.78 5.70 -12.26
C ARG A 53 9.54 4.83 -12.12
N ARG A 54 9.35 3.93 -13.07
CA ARG A 54 8.28 2.95 -12.96
C ARG A 54 8.48 2.06 -11.74
N MET A 55 7.43 1.88 -10.95
CA MET A 55 7.38 0.94 -9.85
C MET A 55 6.19 0.00 -9.99
N HIS A 56 6.42 -1.27 -9.68
CA HIS A 56 5.37 -2.26 -9.54
C HIS A 56 5.00 -2.37 -8.06
N VAL A 57 3.72 -2.25 -7.76
CA VAL A 57 3.22 -2.29 -6.38
C VAL A 57 2.19 -3.40 -6.26
N LEU A 58 2.48 -4.39 -5.43
CA LEU A 58 1.60 -5.54 -5.21
C LEU A 58 0.99 -5.45 -3.81
N VAL A 59 -0.33 -5.35 -3.76
CA VAL A 59 -1.08 -5.31 -2.49
C VAL A 59 -1.66 -6.68 -2.21
N VAL A 60 -1.16 -7.33 -1.18
CA VAL A 60 -1.78 -8.53 -0.61
C VAL A 60 -2.88 -8.08 0.34
N SER A 61 -4.11 -8.48 0.06
CA SER A 61 -5.31 -7.94 0.69
C SER A 61 -6.33 -9.04 1.00
N GLY A 62 -7.34 -8.70 1.77
CA GLY A 62 -8.56 -9.48 1.94
C GLY A 62 -9.74 -8.55 1.79
N ILE A 63 -10.64 -8.81 0.83
CA ILE A 63 -11.78 -7.92 0.56
C ILE A 63 -12.70 -7.77 1.79
N TRP A 64 -12.68 -8.77 2.65
CA TRP A 64 -13.42 -8.85 3.92
C TRP A 64 -12.73 -8.12 5.08
N CYS A 65 -11.46 -7.73 4.93
CA CYS A 65 -10.65 -7.18 6.01
C CYS A 65 -10.92 -5.69 6.23
N GLY A 66 -11.30 -5.31 7.45
CA GLY A 66 -11.59 -3.91 7.79
C GLY A 66 -10.40 -2.96 7.62
N ASP A 67 -9.16 -3.40 7.88
CA ASP A 67 -7.98 -2.58 7.63
C ASP A 67 -7.68 -2.42 6.14
N CYS A 68 -7.99 -3.45 5.32
CA CYS A 68 -7.91 -3.33 3.87
C CYS A 68 -8.97 -2.36 3.33
N VAL A 69 -10.19 -2.40 3.85
CA VAL A 69 -11.25 -1.43 3.51
C VAL A 69 -10.83 0.00 3.81
N GLN A 70 -10.15 0.24 4.94
CA GLN A 70 -9.73 1.59 5.33
C GLN A 70 -8.50 2.10 4.58
N GLN A 71 -7.60 1.23 4.15
CA GLN A 71 -6.32 1.64 3.53
C GLN A 71 -6.26 1.40 2.03
N GLY A 72 -6.97 0.39 1.52
CA GLY A 72 -6.94 0.02 0.12
C GLY A 72 -7.34 1.13 -0.84
N PRO A 73 -8.48 1.82 -0.64
CA PRO A 73 -8.87 2.94 -1.49
C PRO A 73 -7.85 4.09 -1.51
N LEU A 74 -7.12 4.30 -0.40
CA LEU A 74 -6.07 5.31 -0.34
C LEU A 74 -4.89 4.94 -1.26
N LEU A 75 -4.47 3.67 -1.22
CA LEU A 75 -3.43 3.13 -2.10
C LEU A 75 -3.84 3.22 -3.58
N ALA A 76 -5.09 2.88 -3.90
CA ALA A 76 -5.63 3.02 -5.25
C ALA A 76 -5.60 4.49 -5.72
N ARG A 77 -6.03 5.42 -4.88
CA ARG A 77 -6.03 6.86 -5.19
C ARG A 77 -4.62 7.43 -5.43
N ILE A 78 -3.61 6.96 -4.68
CA ILE A 78 -2.20 7.31 -4.92
C ILE A 78 -1.75 6.80 -6.30
N ALA A 79 -2.04 5.53 -6.61
CA ALA A 79 -1.63 4.94 -7.87
C ALA A 79 -2.29 5.59 -9.10
N GLU A 80 -3.58 5.95 -9.01
CA GLU A 80 -4.31 6.66 -10.06
C GLU A 80 -3.69 8.03 -10.41
N ALA A 81 -3.01 8.66 -9.45
CA ALA A 81 -2.44 9.99 -9.63
C ALA A 81 -1.04 9.98 -10.30
N SER A 82 -0.46 8.80 -10.54
CA SER A 82 0.87 8.70 -11.17
C SER A 82 0.95 7.56 -12.18
N PRO A 83 1.26 7.86 -13.46
CA PRO A 83 1.46 6.82 -14.47
C PRO A 83 2.72 5.97 -14.23
N ALA A 84 3.61 6.40 -13.33
CA ALA A 84 4.78 5.64 -12.93
C ALA A 84 4.46 4.48 -11.97
N ILE A 85 3.24 4.41 -11.43
CA ILE A 85 2.83 3.39 -10.47
C ILE A 85 1.91 2.37 -11.14
N ASP A 86 2.38 1.11 -11.26
CA ASP A 86 1.54 -0.02 -11.66
C ASP A 86 1.17 -0.80 -10.40
N LEU A 87 -0.03 -0.51 -9.85
CA LEU A 87 -0.51 -1.12 -8.62
C LEU A 87 -1.52 -2.21 -8.92
N ARG A 88 -1.28 -3.40 -8.34
CA ARG A 88 -2.09 -4.59 -8.51
C ARG A 88 -2.45 -5.22 -7.16
N TRP A 89 -3.52 -6.00 -7.17
CA TRP A 89 -4.12 -6.63 -6.00
C TRP A 89 -4.13 -8.14 -6.11
N VAL A 90 -3.82 -8.81 -5.00
CA VAL A 90 -4.04 -10.24 -4.84
C VAL A 90 -4.79 -10.51 -3.54
N ASP A 91 -5.65 -11.51 -3.56
CA ASP A 91 -6.29 -11.98 -2.34
C ASP A 91 -5.31 -12.87 -1.56
N ARG A 92 -5.22 -12.62 -0.24
CA ARG A 92 -4.35 -13.33 0.68
C ARG A 92 -4.58 -14.83 0.69
N ASP A 93 -5.83 -15.24 0.60
CA ASP A 93 -6.21 -16.65 0.75
C ASP A 93 -6.07 -17.40 -0.59
N VAL A 94 -6.21 -16.68 -1.71
CA VAL A 94 -5.92 -17.22 -3.07
C VAL A 94 -4.42 -17.38 -3.30
N GLU A 95 -3.61 -16.38 -2.90
CA GLU A 95 -2.14 -16.41 -2.99
C GLU A 95 -1.51 -16.81 -1.65
N ALA A 96 -2.01 -17.89 -1.04
CA ALA A 96 -1.66 -18.31 0.31
C ALA A 96 -0.16 -18.59 0.51
N GLU A 97 0.51 -19.20 -0.46
CA GLU A 97 1.96 -19.50 -0.38
C GLU A 97 2.79 -18.21 -0.41
N PHE A 98 2.42 -17.25 -1.24
CA PHE A 98 3.07 -15.95 -1.29
C PHE A 98 2.81 -15.18 -0.01
N SER A 99 1.57 -15.12 0.44
CA SER A 99 1.15 -14.44 1.65
C SER A 99 1.81 -14.99 2.91
N ALA A 100 2.07 -16.30 2.96
CA ALA A 100 2.76 -16.94 4.08
C ALA A 100 4.21 -16.45 4.25
N ARG A 101 4.81 -15.85 3.22
CA ARG A 101 6.16 -15.26 3.26
C ARG A 101 6.16 -13.80 3.76
N LEU A 102 4.96 -13.18 3.89
CA LEU A 102 4.73 -11.77 4.23
C LEU A 102 4.13 -11.58 5.63
N LYS A 103 4.51 -12.42 6.58
CA LYS A 103 3.97 -12.35 7.94
C LYS A 103 4.38 -11.06 8.65
N VAL A 104 3.41 -10.40 9.26
CA VAL A 104 3.62 -9.25 10.14
C VAL A 104 3.37 -9.68 11.58
N CYS A 105 4.36 -9.53 12.46
CA CYS A 105 4.29 -9.97 13.86
C CYS A 105 3.83 -11.45 13.99
N GLY A 106 4.38 -12.33 13.13
CA GLY A 106 4.05 -13.76 13.11
C GLY A 106 2.68 -14.12 12.53
N GLY A 107 1.82 -13.15 12.23
CA GLY A 107 0.48 -13.35 11.69
C GLY A 107 0.35 -13.05 10.20
N GLY A 108 -0.57 -13.72 9.52
CA GLY A 108 -0.95 -13.43 8.12
C GLY A 108 -1.83 -12.18 8.03
N ARG A 109 -1.30 -11.04 8.46
CA ARG A 109 -2.01 -9.75 8.48
C ARG A 109 -2.05 -9.12 7.10
N VAL A 110 -3.11 -8.37 6.85
CA VAL A 110 -3.31 -7.60 5.61
C VAL A 110 -3.91 -6.21 5.91
N PRO A 111 -3.64 -5.20 5.06
CA PRO A 111 -2.90 -5.27 3.80
C PRO A 111 -1.38 -5.36 4.01
N VAL A 112 -0.68 -6.03 3.08
CA VAL A 112 0.76 -5.92 2.95
C VAL A 112 1.08 -5.45 1.55
N VAL A 113 1.94 -4.44 1.43
CA VAL A 113 2.31 -3.81 0.18
C VAL A 113 3.76 -4.13 -0.15
N VAL A 114 3.98 -4.75 -1.28
CA VAL A 114 5.32 -5.04 -1.81
C VAL A 114 5.61 -4.05 -2.93
N PHE A 115 6.66 -3.27 -2.76
CA PHE A 115 7.17 -2.33 -3.76
C PHE A 115 8.33 -2.97 -4.51
N ALA A 116 8.29 -2.93 -5.82
CA ALA A 116 9.34 -3.43 -6.68
C ALA A 116 9.70 -2.42 -7.78
N ALA A 117 10.94 -2.50 -8.24
CA ALA A 117 11.43 -1.73 -9.37
C ALA A 117 10.77 -2.19 -10.70
N GLU A 118 11.07 -1.50 -11.79
CA GLU A 118 10.57 -1.80 -13.14
C GLU A 118 10.93 -3.21 -13.65
N ASP A 119 11.92 -3.85 -13.05
CA ASP A 119 12.39 -5.20 -13.32
C ASP A 119 12.07 -6.19 -12.19
N PHE A 120 11.09 -5.85 -11.35
CA PHE A 120 10.60 -6.62 -10.22
C PHE A 120 11.59 -6.86 -9.07
N GLU A 121 12.76 -6.20 -9.07
CA GLU A 121 13.62 -6.21 -7.88
C GLU A 121 12.89 -5.57 -6.69
N VAL A 122 12.79 -6.31 -5.58
CA VAL A 122 12.06 -5.87 -4.39
C VAL A 122 12.78 -4.69 -3.73
N CYS A 123 12.08 -3.58 -3.58
CA CYS A 123 12.57 -2.35 -2.96
C CYS A 123 12.19 -2.24 -1.48
N ALA A 124 10.92 -2.58 -1.18
CA ALA A 124 10.38 -2.46 0.17
C ALA A 124 9.17 -3.36 0.36
N ILE A 125 8.89 -3.67 1.62
CA ILE A 125 7.65 -4.33 2.06
C ILE A 125 7.12 -3.49 3.23
N ALA A 126 5.88 -3.05 3.13
CA ALA A 126 5.20 -2.26 4.16
C ALA A 126 3.84 -2.87 4.52
N GLY A 127 3.41 -2.67 5.72
CA GLY A 127 2.13 -3.17 6.24
C GLY A 127 2.28 -3.54 7.72
N ASP A 128 1.24 -3.99 8.39
CA ASP A 128 -0.16 -4.16 7.93
C ASP A 128 -0.95 -2.85 8.05
N ARG A 129 -0.46 -1.94 8.87
CA ARG A 129 -1.06 -0.64 9.17
C ARG A 129 0.01 0.43 9.22
N THR A 130 -0.35 1.64 8.88
CA THR A 130 0.49 2.81 9.10
C THR A 130 0.50 3.21 10.58
N LEU A 131 1.42 4.08 10.98
CA LEU A 131 1.55 4.53 12.36
C LEU A 131 0.29 5.26 12.84
N ALA A 132 -0.28 6.14 12.01
CA ALA A 132 -1.53 6.84 12.34
C ALA A 132 -2.68 5.86 12.59
N ARG A 133 -2.78 4.80 11.77
CA ARG A 133 -3.78 3.75 11.96
C ARG A 133 -3.55 2.97 13.26
N TYR A 134 -2.31 2.63 13.61
CA TYR A 134 -2.01 1.97 14.88
C TYR A 134 -2.37 2.85 16.07
N ARG A 135 -2.04 4.14 16.04
CA ARG A 135 -2.39 5.09 17.11
C ARG A 135 -3.90 5.19 17.33
N GLY A 136 -4.66 5.34 16.23
CA GLY A 136 -6.11 5.38 16.30
C GLY A 136 -6.73 4.10 16.88
N LEU A 137 -6.22 2.93 16.48
CA LEU A 137 -6.67 1.64 17.02
C LEU A 137 -6.31 1.46 18.50
N ALA A 138 -5.07 1.80 18.88
CA ALA A 138 -4.63 1.72 20.26
C ALA A 138 -5.53 2.55 21.18
N ARG A 139 -5.85 3.79 20.80
CA ARG A 139 -6.78 4.64 21.55
C ARG A 139 -8.16 3.99 21.72
N ARG A 140 -8.70 3.39 20.67
CA ARG A 140 -10.03 2.78 20.69
C ARG A 140 -10.10 1.47 21.49
N GLN A 141 -9.01 0.67 21.44
CA GLN A 141 -9.02 -0.70 21.98
C GLN A 141 -8.38 -0.83 23.35
N LEU A 142 -7.34 -0.04 23.63
CA LEU A 142 -6.55 -0.16 24.85
C LEU A 142 -6.94 0.92 25.89
N GLY A 143 -7.56 2.00 25.43
CA GLY A 143 -8.04 3.07 26.31
C GLY A 143 -6.96 3.67 27.21
N PRO A 144 -7.33 4.16 28.42
CA PRO A 144 -6.39 4.81 29.35
C PRO A 144 -5.31 3.86 29.90
N SER A 145 -5.47 2.55 29.80
CA SER A 145 -4.49 1.58 30.30
C SER A 145 -3.22 1.46 29.42
N CYS A 146 -3.21 2.08 28.25
CA CYS A 146 -2.08 2.07 27.33
C CYS A 146 -1.78 3.48 26.83
N GLU A 147 -1.36 4.36 27.75
CA GLU A 147 -0.93 5.70 27.39
C GLU A 147 0.48 5.66 26.77
N LEU A 148 0.54 6.11 25.51
CA LEU A 148 1.77 6.58 24.88
C LEU A 148 1.75 8.11 24.94
N PRO A 149 2.31 8.74 25.99
CA PRO A 149 2.06 10.15 26.30
C PRO A 149 2.55 11.13 25.22
N TRP A 150 3.43 10.70 24.31
CA TRP A 150 3.92 11.49 23.17
C TRP A 150 3.33 11.05 21.82
N ALA A 151 2.35 10.15 21.82
CA ALA A 151 1.69 9.73 20.59
C ALA A 151 0.53 10.67 20.27
N GLU A 152 0.79 11.70 19.48
CA GLU A 152 -0.29 12.48 18.90
C GLU A 152 -1.18 11.60 18.02
N ILE A 153 -2.49 11.69 18.24
CA ILE A 153 -3.49 11.02 17.43
C ILE A 153 -4.02 12.06 16.45
N PRO A 154 -3.84 11.86 15.14
CA PRO A 154 -4.32 12.80 14.14
C PRO A 154 -5.83 13.04 14.29
N ALA A 155 -6.26 14.30 14.16
CA ALA A 155 -7.67 14.67 14.15
C ALA A 155 -8.40 13.99 12.96
N ASP A 156 -7.74 13.91 11.81
CA ASP A 156 -8.16 13.14 10.65
C ASP A 156 -7.22 11.95 10.44
N GLU A 157 -7.62 10.78 10.96
CA GLU A 157 -6.88 9.52 10.83
C GLU A 157 -6.70 9.14 9.36
N SER A 158 -7.73 9.34 8.52
CA SER A 158 -7.70 8.94 7.12
C SER A 158 -6.70 9.76 6.30
N ALA A 159 -6.68 11.08 6.49
CA ALA A 159 -5.72 11.97 5.85
C ALA A 159 -4.27 11.67 6.29
N ALA A 160 -4.07 11.36 7.58
CA ALA A 160 -2.75 10.99 8.09
C ALA A 160 -2.28 9.65 7.52
N VAL A 161 -3.16 8.64 7.45
CA VAL A 161 -2.86 7.34 6.82
C VAL A 161 -2.53 7.50 5.34
N LEU A 162 -3.27 8.33 4.62
CA LEU A 162 -3.00 8.66 3.21
C LEU A 162 -1.61 9.26 3.05
N GLN A 163 -1.26 10.24 3.89
CA GLN A 163 0.07 10.87 3.84
C GLN A 163 1.19 9.89 4.18
N GLU A 164 1.01 9.02 5.17
CA GLU A 164 2.00 8.00 5.53
C GLU A 164 2.22 7.01 4.38
N TRP A 165 1.17 6.59 3.68
CA TRP A 165 1.32 5.77 2.48
C TRP A 165 2.02 6.54 1.36
N LEU A 166 1.64 7.80 1.10
CA LEU A 166 2.31 8.63 0.10
C LEU A 166 3.80 8.76 0.37
N ASN A 167 4.20 8.99 1.63
CA ASN A 167 5.61 9.02 2.03
C ASN A 167 6.36 7.71 1.71
N GLU A 168 5.69 6.55 1.82
CA GLU A 168 6.30 5.27 1.41
C GLU A 168 6.50 5.19 -0.11
N PHE A 169 5.53 5.64 -0.92
CA PHE A 169 5.67 5.72 -2.37
C PHE A 169 6.79 6.68 -2.77
N GLU A 170 6.85 7.86 -2.17
CA GLU A 170 7.92 8.84 -2.37
C GLU A 170 9.28 8.24 -2.01
N ARG A 171 9.40 7.63 -0.83
CA ARG A 171 10.63 6.98 -0.38
C ARG A 171 11.12 5.94 -1.38
N VAL A 172 10.24 5.13 -1.92
CA VAL A 172 10.59 4.14 -2.96
C VAL A 172 10.99 4.84 -4.25
N GLN A 173 10.28 5.89 -4.67
CA GLN A 173 10.64 6.67 -5.87
C GLN A 173 12.07 7.22 -5.77
N TRP A 174 12.46 7.80 -4.62
CA TRP A 174 13.84 8.26 -4.40
C TRP A 174 14.85 7.11 -4.39
N MET A 175 14.51 5.96 -3.81
CA MET A 175 15.35 4.77 -3.86
C MET A 175 15.61 4.33 -5.31
N LEU A 176 14.58 4.32 -6.16
CA LEU A 176 14.71 3.98 -7.58
C LEU A 176 15.53 5.01 -8.34
N ARG A 177 15.32 6.31 -8.06
CA ARG A 177 16.09 7.42 -8.68
C ARG A 177 17.56 7.40 -8.32
N LEU A 178 17.90 7.00 -7.10
CA LEU A 178 19.28 6.93 -6.60
C LEU A 178 19.97 5.59 -6.91
N SER A 179 19.27 4.60 -7.43
CA SER A 179 19.83 3.29 -7.74
C SER A 179 20.88 3.39 -8.88
N PRO A 180 22.16 3.06 -8.63
CA PRO A 180 23.19 3.12 -9.68
C PRO A 180 22.84 2.25 -10.90
N ARG A 181 22.25 1.09 -10.66
CA ARG A 181 21.80 0.16 -11.69
C ARG A 181 20.74 0.78 -12.61
N LEU A 182 19.73 1.45 -12.03
CA LEU A 182 18.66 2.08 -12.81
C LEU A 182 19.15 3.36 -13.49
N ARG A 183 19.99 4.13 -12.83
CA ARG A 183 20.64 5.30 -13.43
C ARG A 183 21.46 4.92 -14.66
N GLN A 184 22.26 3.86 -14.57
CA GLN A 184 23.01 3.34 -15.71
C GLN A 184 22.09 2.91 -16.85
N LYS A 185 20.97 2.22 -16.53
CA LYS A 185 19.99 1.77 -17.52
C LYS A 185 19.31 2.94 -18.24
N HIS A 186 19.00 4.02 -17.53
CA HIS A 186 18.28 5.19 -18.06
C HIS A 186 19.19 6.31 -18.55
N GLY A 187 20.49 6.24 -18.28
CA GLY A 187 21.47 7.23 -18.74
C GLY A 187 21.45 8.55 -17.96
N ASP A 188 21.04 8.53 -16.67
CA ASP A 188 20.91 9.71 -15.82
C ASP A 188 21.63 9.59 -14.45
#